data_c30122e1788ec21b251ed495b42f87ab
#
_entry.id   c30122e1788ec21b251ed495b42f87ab
#
_cell.length_a   1.000
_cell.length_b   1.000
_cell.length_c   1.000
_cell.angle_alpha   90.00
_cell.angle_beta   90.00
_cell.angle_gamma   90.00
#
_symmetry.space_group_name_H-M   'P 1'
#
loop_
_entity.id
_entity.type
_entity.pdbx_description
1 polymer ?
#
loop_
_entity_poly.entity_id
_entity_poly.type
_entity_poly.pdbx_seq_one_letter_code
_entity_poly.pdbx_strand_id
1 'polypeptide(L)'
;MSTWAPTLTWCALVVVFAAMSNVWNGHEPGWYASLARPSFQPPDIVFGLMWPLNFLLVLVVGATTVRTAPPGAAWTATGVLAVSVALALGWAYLFYVPHSLVGAAACLAAAAVLTWVLLAWSPGSRCGVLSRWRRTPSDSRWRPRCRWPTPG
;
A
#
# COMPACT_ATOMS: atom_id res chain seq x y z
N MET A 1 -1.36 14.89 19.95
CA MET A 1 -0.13 14.53 19.19
C MET A 1 -0.37 14.85 17.73
N SER A 2 0.63 15.42 17.05
CA SER A 2 0.49 15.88 15.66
C SER A 2 0.26 14.71 14.70
N THR A 3 -0.76 14.79 13.86
CA THR A 3 -1.06 13.81 12.80
C THR A 3 -0.13 13.96 11.58
N TRP A 4 0.72 14.98 11.58
CA TRP A 4 1.64 15.24 10.49
C TRP A 4 2.81 14.25 10.41
N ALA A 5 3.34 13.82 11.57
CA ALA A 5 4.47 12.91 11.58
C ALA A 5 4.18 11.57 10.85
N PRO A 6 3.12 10.81 11.16
CA PRO A 6 2.83 9.58 10.43
C PRO A 6 2.51 9.85 8.95
N THR A 7 1.87 10.98 8.61
CA THR A 7 1.57 11.33 7.22
C THR A 7 2.85 11.62 6.42
N LEU A 8 3.79 12.39 6.98
CA LEU A 8 5.07 12.65 6.33
C LEU A 8 5.90 11.38 6.17
N THR A 9 5.91 10.51 7.19
CA THR A 9 6.57 9.21 7.11
C THR A 9 5.95 8.32 6.03
N TRP A 10 4.62 8.31 5.91
CA TRP A 10 3.92 7.61 4.83
C TRP A 10 4.37 8.10 3.45
N CYS A 11 4.33 9.42 3.23
CA CYS A 11 4.75 10.02 1.96
C CYS A 11 6.22 9.71 1.63
N ALA A 12 7.11 9.82 2.62
CA ALA A 12 8.52 9.50 2.45
C ALA A 12 8.73 8.03 2.05
N LEU A 13 8.03 7.09 2.68
CA LEU A 13 8.11 5.66 2.34
C LEU A 13 7.67 5.40 0.89
N VAL A 14 6.59 6.03 0.43
CA VAL A 14 6.13 5.86 -0.96
C VAL A 14 7.13 6.43 -1.96
N VAL A 15 7.68 7.61 -1.67
CA VAL A 15 8.72 8.25 -2.53
C VAL A 15 9.98 7.41 -2.57
N VAL A 16 10.46 6.93 -1.43
CA VAL A 16 11.63 6.04 -1.35
C VAL A 16 11.38 4.76 -2.14
N PHE A 17 10.19 4.16 -1.99
CA PHE A 17 9.82 2.96 -2.74
C PHE A 17 9.83 3.21 -4.25
N ALA A 18 9.21 4.30 -4.72
CA ALA A 18 9.16 4.65 -6.13
C ALA A 18 10.57 4.91 -6.70
N ALA A 19 11.44 5.58 -5.95
CA ALA A 19 12.83 5.83 -6.36
C ALA A 19 13.66 4.55 -6.41
N MET A 20 13.60 3.75 -5.34
CA MET A 20 14.42 2.54 -5.19
C MET A 20 13.98 1.40 -6.10
N SER A 21 12.67 1.29 -6.43
CA SER A 21 12.18 0.25 -7.33
C SER A 21 12.79 0.31 -8.73
N ASN A 22 13.29 1.47 -9.16
CA ASN A 22 13.94 1.65 -10.44
C ASN A 22 15.46 1.34 -10.43
N VAL A 23 16.08 1.23 -9.27
CA VAL A 23 17.54 1.04 -9.16
C VAL A 23 17.99 -0.26 -9.80
N TRP A 24 17.21 -1.33 -9.70
CA TRP A 24 17.55 -2.66 -10.22
C TRP A 24 16.93 -2.99 -11.58
N ASN A 25 15.91 -2.26 -12.03
CA ASN A 25 15.18 -2.54 -13.29
C ASN A 25 16.04 -2.50 -14.55
N GLY A 26 17.21 -1.84 -14.52
CA GLY A 26 18.11 -1.73 -15.66
C GLY A 26 19.36 -2.60 -15.56
N HIS A 27 19.50 -3.44 -14.52
CA HIS A 27 20.77 -4.10 -14.22
C HIS A 27 21.15 -5.15 -15.26
N GLU A 28 20.20 -5.96 -15.73
CA GLU A 28 20.44 -6.95 -16.80
C GLU A 28 19.21 -7.05 -17.75
N PRO A 29 19.06 -6.11 -18.68
CA PRO A 29 17.91 -6.12 -19.60
C PRO A 29 17.87 -7.38 -20.48
N GLY A 30 19.02 -8.00 -20.78
CA GLY A 30 19.13 -9.22 -21.55
C GLY A 30 18.52 -10.44 -20.85
N TRP A 31 18.72 -10.55 -19.53
CA TRP A 31 18.14 -11.65 -18.75
C TRP A 31 16.61 -11.60 -18.72
N TYR A 32 16.04 -10.43 -18.45
CA TYR A 32 14.58 -10.28 -18.44
C TYR A 32 13.96 -10.56 -19.82
N ALA A 33 14.62 -10.16 -20.88
CA ALA A 33 14.18 -10.44 -22.24
C ALA A 33 14.26 -11.92 -22.62
N SER A 34 15.14 -12.70 -21.98
CA SER A 34 15.31 -14.14 -22.21
C SER A 34 14.24 -15.01 -21.52
N LEU A 35 13.47 -14.44 -20.58
CA LEU A 35 12.41 -15.18 -19.90
C LEU A 35 11.26 -15.54 -20.86
N ALA A 36 10.76 -16.76 -20.75
CA ALA A 36 9.58 -17.20 -21.50
C ALA A 36 8.37 -16.33 -21.13
N ARG A 37 7.86 -15.57 -22.08
CA ARG A 37 6.70 -14.69 -21.89
C ARG A 37 5.42 -15.47 -22.08
N PRO A 38 4.51 -15.51 -21.09
CA PRO A 38 3.19 -16.10 -21.26
C PRO A 38 2.38 -15.35 -22.35
N SER A 39 1.54 -16.04 -23.09
CA SER A 39 0.71 -15.43 -24.16
C SER A 39 -0.29 -14.38 -23.65
N PHE A 40 -0.60 -14.41 -22.34
CA PHE A 40 -1.51 -13.45 -21.69
C PHE A 40 -0.76 -12.24 -21.07
N GLN A 41 0.55 -12.12 -21.26
CA GLN A 41 1.31 -10.99 -20.70
C GLN A 41 0.86 -9.68 -21.36
N PRO A 42 0.46 -8.66 -20.57
CA PRO A 42 0.14 -7.35 -21.11
C PRO A 42 1.36 -6.71 -21.80
N PRO A 43 1.14 -5.83 -22.79
CA PRO A 43 2.22 -5.03 -23.36
C PRO A 43 2.99 -4.24 -22.29
N ASP A 44 4.30 -4.03 -22.49
CA ASP A 44 5.18 -3.39 -21.52
C ASP A 44 4.72 -1.96 -21.13
N ILE A 45 4.03 -1.26 -22.05
CA ILE A 45 3.43 0.07 -21.79
C ILE A 45 2.42 0.04 -20.64
N VAL A 46 1.70 -1.08 -20.46
CA VAL A 46 0.71 -1.23 -19.39
C VAL A 46 1.40 -1.20 -18.04
N PHE A 47 2.54 -1.88 -17.89
CA PHE A 47 3.34 -1.84 -16.67
C PHE A 47 3.88 -0.42 -16.41
N GLY A 48 4.35 0.26 -17.45
CA GLY A 48 4.85 1.64 -17.36
C GLY A 48 3.79 2.64 -16.88
N LEU A 49 2.51 2.41 -17.17
CA LEU A 49 1.41 3.26 -16.72
C LEU A 49 0.86 2.85 -15.35
N MET A 50 0.76 1.55 -15.11
CA MET A 50 0.16 1.02 -13.86
C MET A 50 0.99 1.31 -12.63
N TRP A 51 2.31 1.24 -12.72
CA TRP A 51 3.18 1.50 -11.57
C TRP A 51 3.11 2.94 -11.06
N PRO A 52 3.28 3.99 -11.89
CA PRO A 52 3.09 5.38 -11.46
C PRO A 52 1.70 5.65 -10.89
N LEU A 53 0.65 5.11 -11.52
CA LEU A 53 -0.71 5.24 -11.03
C LEU A 53 -0.87 4.60 -9.64
N ASN A 54 -0.33 3.41 -9.44
CA ASN A 54 -0.37 2.72 -8.15
C ASN A 54 0.37 3.53 -7.06
N PHE A 55 1.56 4.05 -7.35
CA PHE A 55 2.28 4.92 -6.41
C PHE A 55 1.48 6.17 -6.06
N LEU A 56 0.86 6.81 -7.05
CA LEU A 56 0.03 7.99 -6.84
C LEU A 56 -1.19 7.67 -5.95
N LEU A 57 -1.87 6.56 -6.21
CA LEU A 57 -3.01 6.12 -5.40
C LEU A 57 -2.60 5.80 -3.95
N VAL A 58 -1.51 5.06 -3.75
CA VAL A 58 -1.00 4.75 -2.41
C VAL A 58 -0.59 6.02 -1.68
N LEU A 59 0.03 6.98 -2.39
CA LEU A 59 0.42 8.27 -1.82
C LEU A 59 -0.80 9.07 -1.38
N VAL A 60 -1.75 9.32 -2.27
CA VAL A 60 -2.88 10.23 -2.02
C VAL A 60 -3.87 9.60 -1.06
N VAL A 61 -4.34 8.37 -1.35
CA VAL A 61 -5.35 7.69 -0.53
C VAL A 61 -4.79 7.33 0.83
N GLY A 62 -3.55 6.82 0.88
CA GLY A 62 -2.91 6.44 2.13
C GLY A 62 -2.61 7.66 3.00
N ALA A 63 -2.05 8.73 2.45
CA ALA A 63 -1.76 9.95 3.20
C ALA A 63 -3.04 10.58 3.78
N THR A 64 -4.13 10.63 3.01
CA THR A 64 -5.42 11.15 3.50
C THR A 64 -6.00 10.27 4.60
N THR A 65 -5.91 8.95 4.46
CA THR A 65 -6.39 7.98 5.46
C THR A 65 -5.60 8.10 6.77
N VAL A 66 -4.25 8.11 6.68
CA VAL A 66 -3.37 8.23 7.85
C VAL A 66 -3.56 9.57 8.56
N ARG A 67 -3.78 10.66 7.81
CA ARG A 67 -4.02 11.99 8.37
C ARG A 67 -5.32 12.08 9.18
N THR A 68 -6.35 11.34 8.79
CA THR A 68 -7.68 11.35 9.43
C THR A 68 -7.84 10.29 10.51
N ALA A 69 -6.93 9.30 10.55
CA ALA A 69 -6.97 8.21 11.51
C ALA A 69 -6.51 8.66 12.93
N PRO A 70 -6.96 7.97 13.99
CA PRO A 70 -6.39 8.13 15.33
C PRO A 70 -4.87 7.85 15.31
N PRO A 71 -4.08 8.53 16.16
CA PRO A 71 -2.60 8.44 16.12
C PRO A 71 -2.04 7.02 16.18
N GLY A 72 -2.60 6.15 17.02
CA GLY A 72 -2.18 4.75 17.11
C GLY A 72 -2.43 3.98 15.81
N ALA A 73 -3.62 4.13 15.21
CA ALA A 73 -3.97 3.49 13.94
C ALA A 73 -3.12 4.03 12.78
N ALA A 74 -2.82 5.34 12.78
CA ALA A 74 -1.97 5.98 11.79
C ALA A 74 -0.54 5.38 11.81
N TRP A 75 0.07 5.23 12.98
CA TRP A 75 1.39 4.64 13.12
C TRP A 75 1.41 3.14 12.79
N THR A 76 0.37 2.40 13.17
CA THR A 76 0.24 0.99 12.79
C THR A 76 0.17 0.83 11.26
N ALA A 77 -0.67 1.62 10.60
CA ALA A 77 -0.77 1.59 9.13
C ALA A 77 0.55 1.96 8.46
N THR A 78 1.24 2.98 8.96
CA THR A 78 2.55 3.41 8.44
C THR A 78 3.62 2.34 8.66
N GLY A 79 3.61 1.66 9.81
CA GLY A 79 4.51 0.53 10.09
C GLY A 79 4.28 -0.65 9.15
N VAL A 80 3.02 -1.01 8.89
CA VAL A 80 2.71 -2.07 7.92
C VAL A 80 3.13 -1.69 6.51
N LEU A 81 2.94 -0.42 6.10
CA LEU A 81 3.47 0.06 4.82
C LEU A 81 4.99 -0.07 4.76
N ALA A 82 5.71 0.30 5.82
CA ALA A 82 7.18 0.19 5.85
C ALA A 82 7.66 -1.24 5.64
N VAL A 83 7.02 -2.22 6.31
CA VAL A 83 7.32 -3.65 6.11
C VAL A 83 6.98 -4.10 4.68
N SER A 84 5.83 -3.67 4.15
CA SER A 84 5.43 -3.99 2.77
C SER A 84 6.40 -3.42 1.74
N VAL A 85 6.87 -2.19 1.94
CA VAL A 85 7.91 -1.56 1.09
C VAL A 85 9.22 -2.33 1.17
N ALA A 86 9.67 -2.72 2.35
CA ALA A 86 10.88 -3.52 2.52
C ALA A 86 10.78 -4.88 1.79
N LEU A 87 9.64 -5.55 1.89
CA LEU A 87 9.39 -6.81 1.17
C LEU A 87 9.35 -6.61 -0.35
N ALA A 88 8.72 -5.52 -0.82
CA ALA A 88 8.64 -5.21 -2.24
C ALA A 88 10.02 -4.84 -2.83
N LEU A 89 10.86 -4.13 -2.09
CA LEU A 89 12.24 -3.87 -2.47
C LEU A 89 13.08 -5.16 -2.42
N GLY A 90 12.86 -6.00 -1.42
CA GLY A 90 13.47 -7.32 -1.34
C GLY A 90 13.11 -8.21 -2.53
N TRP A 91 11.84 -8.19 -2.96
CA TRP A 91 11.40 -8.84 -4.20
C TRP A 91 12.17 -8.33 -5.41
N ALA A 92 12.25 -7.00 -5.59
CA ALA A 92 12.95 -6.40 -6.72
C ALA A 92 14.43 -6.79 -6.74
N TYR A 93 15.11 -6.73 -5.58
CA TYR A 93 16.48 -7.15 -5.45
C TYR A 93 16.67 -8.64 -5.80
N LEU A 94 15.89 -9.52 -5.21
CA LEU A 94 15.99 -10.97 -5.42
C LEU A 94 15.68 -11.38 -6.86
N PHE A 95 14.79 -10.65 -7.51
CA PHE A 95 14.41 -10.90 -8.89
C PHE A 95 15.51 -10.46 -9.88
N TYR A 96 16.02 -9.23 -9.73
CA TYR A 96 16.91 -8.63 -10.71
C TYR A 96 18.40 -8.89 -10.48
N VAL A 97 18.84 -9.23 -9.25
CA VAL A 97 20.27 -9.39 -8.95
C VAL A 97 20.66 -10.87 -8.86
N PRO A 98 20.18 -11.68 -7.88
CA PRO A 98 20.53 -13.11 -7.83
C PRO A 98 19.62 -13.99 -8.70
N HIS A 99 18.63 -13.43 -9.40
CA HIS A 99 17.65 -14.16 -10.24
C HIS A 99 16.88 -15.26 -9.46
N SER A 100 16.69 -15.05 -8.16
CA SER A 100 15.99 -15.99 -7.28
C SER A 100 14.47 -15.84 -7.40
N LEU A 101 13.86 -16.54 -8.35
CA LEU A 101 12.41 -16.49 -8.59
C LEU A 101 11.58 -16.93 -7.38
N VAL A 102 12.04 -17.95 -6.65
CA VAL A 102 11.35 -18.47 -5.45
C VAL A 102 11.41 -17.44 -4.33
N GLY A 103 12.58 -16.87 -4.05
CA GLY A 103 12.74 -15.82 -3.04
C GLY A 103 11.93 -14.58 -3.37
N ALA A 104 11.97 -14.15 -4.62
CA ALA A 104 11.17 -13.03 -5.12
C ALA A 104 9.67 -13.30 -4.94
N ALA A 105 9.16 -14.46 -5.35
CA ALA A 105 7.76 -14.83 -5.20
C ALA A 105 7.34 -14.87 -3.72
N ALA A 106 8.18 -15.37 -2.82
CA ALA A 106 7.91 -15.41 -1.39
C ALA A 106 7.78 -14.00 -0.79
N CYS A 107 8.68 -13.07 -1.15
CA CYS A 107 8.59 -11.68 -0.72
C CYS A 107 7.31 -11.00 -1.20
N LEU A 108 6.94 -11.21 -2.46
CA LEU A 108 5.73 -10.63 -3.04
C LEU A 108 4.46 -11.20 -2.39
N ALA A 109 4.42 -12.51 -2.15
CA ALA A 109 3.32 -13.16 -1.44
C ALA A 109 3.18 -12.63 -0.01
N ALA A 110 4.28 -12.47 0.72
CA ALA A 110 4.28 -11.89 2.06
C ALA A 110 3.77 -10.44 2.06
N ALA A 111 4.21 -9.62 1.13
CA ALA A 111 3.72 -8.24 0.97
C ALA A 111 2.22 -8.20 0.67
N ALA A 112 1.73 -9.09 -0.21
CA ALA A 112 0.31 -9.21 -0.52
C ALA A 112 -0.52 -9.60 0.71
N VAL A 113 -0.08 -10.61 1.47
CA VAL A 113 -0.75 -11.05 2.71
C VAL A 113 -0.83 -9.90 3.72
N LEU A 114 0.26 -9.15 3.94
CA LEU A 114 0.27 -7.99 4.83
C LEU A 114 -0.73 -6.92 4.38
N THR A 115 -0.81 -6.64 3.08
CA THR A 115 -1.77 -5.69 2.53
C THR A 115 -3.21 -6.15 2.76
N TRP A 116 -3.51 -7.43 2.54
CA TRP A 116 -4.83 -8.01 2.81
C TRP A 116 -5.19 -7.96 4.29
N VAL A 117 -4.24 -8.29 5.19
CA VAL A 117 -4.43 -8.18 6.64
C VAL A 117 -4.73 -6.73 7.03
N LEU A 118 -3.99 -5.76 6.50
CA LEU A 118 -4.23 -4.35 6.75
C LEU A 118 -5.62 -3.90 6.28
N LEU A 119 -6.03 -4.31 5.08
CA LEU A 119 -7.37 -4.01 4.55
C LEU A 119 -8.47 -4.63 5.41
N ALA A 120 -8.32 -5.89 5.82
CA ALA A 120 -9.30 -6.58 6.66
C ALA A 120 -9.39 -5.96 8.08
N TRP A 121 -8.26 -5.48 8.59
CA TRP A 121 -8.19 -4.87 9.93
C TRP A 121 -8.52 -3.38 9.94
N SER A 122 -8.54 -2.72 8.78
CA SER A 122 -8.84 -1.29 8.68
C SER A 122 -10.27 -1.01 9.17
N PRO A 123 -10.46 -0.17 10.19
CA PRO A 123 -11.79 0.16 10.71
C PRO A 123 -12.69 0.84 9.68
N GLY A 124 -12.11 1.49 8.67
CA GLY A 124 -12.82 2.11 7.56
C GLY A 124 -13.53 1.11 6.65
N SER A 125 -12.97 -0.11 6.47
CA SER A 125 -13.61 -1.16 5.67
C SER A 125 -14.90 -1.69 6.31
N ARG A 126 -14.97 -1.71 7.64
CA ARG A 126 -16.17 -2.12 8.37
C ARG A 126 -17.24 -1.00 8.45
N CYS A 127 -16.83 0.26 8.39
CA CYS A 127 -17.72 1.42 8.42
C CYS A 127 -18.20 1.86 7.04
N GLY A 128 -17.37 1.75 6.00
CA GLY A 128 -17.65 2.31 4.68
C GLY A 128 -18.75 1.56 3.90
N VAL A 129 -18.85 0.24 4.11
CA VAL A 129 -19.84 -0.60 3.39
C VAL A 129 -21.18 -0.71 4.11
N LEU A 130 -21.22 -0.44 5.43
CA LEU A 130 -22.42 -0.62 6.26
C LEU A 130 -22.84 0.65 7.02
N SER A 131 -22.27 1.82 6.75
CA SER A 131 -22.71 3.06 7.38
C SER A 131 -24.12 3.43 6.90
N ARG A 132 -25.13 2.85 7.56
CA ARG A 132 -26.50 3.30 7.43
C ARG A 132 -26.58 4.71 8.02
N TRP A 133 -26.64 5.70 7.17
CA TRP A 133 -26.90 7.07 7.54
C TRP A 133 -28.23 7.15 8.29
N ARG A 134 -28.23 7.60 9.53
CA ARG A 134 -29.46 7.90 10.26
C ARG A 134 -29.51 9.37 10.64
N ARG A 135 -30.67 9.99 10.47
CA ARG A 135 -30.98 11.27 11.10
C ARG A 135 -31.11 11.05 12.62
N THR A 136 -30.37 11.82 13.40
CA THR A 136 -30.64 11.93 14.82
C THR A 136 -31.80 12.90 15.01
N PRO A 137 -32.75 12.63 15.94
CA PRO A 137 -33.93 13.47 16.12
C PRO A 137 -33.65 14.93 16.48
N SER A 138 -32.42 15.23 16.92
CA SER A 138 -32.00 16.55 17.41
C SER A 138 -31.09 17.33 16.42
N ASP A 139 -30.74 16.77 15.28
CA ASP A 139 -29.81 17.43 14.35
C ASP A 139 -30.29 17.23 12.90
N SER A 140 -30.38 18.33 12.15
CA SER A 140 -30.70 18.32 10.71
C SER A 140 -29.62 17.70 9.84
N ARG A 141 -28.48 17.27 10.38
CA ARG A 141 -27.34 16.71 9.68
C ARG A 141 -27.30 15.19 9.76
N TRP A 142 -26.96 14.58 8.63
CA TRP A 142 -26.69 13.15 8.54
C TRP A 142 -25.32 12.85 9.14
N ARG A 143 -25.25 11.97 10.15
CA ARG A 143 -23.98 11.52 10.75
C ARG A 143 -23.80 10.02 10.58
N PRO A 144 -22.58 9.55 10.21
CA PRO A 144 -22.29 8.14 10.16
C PRO A 144 -22.28 7.53 11.58
N ARG A 145 -22.88 6.34 11.74
CA ARG A 145 -22.93 5.59 13.01
C ARG A 145 -21.64 4.84 13.33
N CYS A 146 -20.49 5.43 13.09
CA CYS A 146 -19.22 4.82 13.46
C CYS A 146 -18.74 5.40 14.78
N ARG A 147 -18.94 4.68 15.86
CA ARG A 147 -18.28 4.97 17.13
C ARG A 147 -16.95 4.20 17.14
N TRP A 148 -15.85 4.91 17.22
CA TRP A 148 -14.55 4.30 17.48
C TRP A 148 -14.59 3.66 18.86
N PRO A 149 -14.10 2.40 19.06
CA PRO A 149 -13.92 1.86 20.40
C PRO A 149 -12.94 2.78 21.13
N THR A 150 -13.40 3.39 22.22
CA THR A 150 -12.53 4.11 23.15
C THR A 150 -11.63 3.09 23.82
N PRO A 151 -10.31 3.31 23.89
CA PRO A 151 -9.45 2.48 24.71
C PRO A 151 -9.90 2.62 26.16
N GLY A 152 -10.27 1.50 26.80
CA GLY A 152 -10.49 1.40 28.24
C GLY A 152 -9.16 1.50 29.00
#